data_12759de704ae53f37c03d454ef085012
#
_entry.id   12759de704ae53f37c03d454ef085012
#
_cell.length_a   1.000
_cell.length_b   1.000
_cell.length_c   1.000
_cell.angle_alpha   90.00
_cell.angle_beta   90.00
_cell.angle_gamma   90.00
#
_symmetry.space_group_name_H-M   'P 1'
#
loop_
_entity.id
_entity.type
_entity.pdbx_description
1 polymer ?
#
loop_
_entity_poly.entity_id
_entity_poly.type
_entity_poly.pdbx_seq_one_letter_code
_entity_poly.pdbx_strand_id
1 'polypeptide(L)'
;MFDEIDIHILEILQEKARIPNAEVARQVGMAPSAVLERIRKLEERGIIEGYEVRLNPACFHQGLSAFVQIETDGTDAQTATSLSAIPSVQEVHQVVGPDGFLVKLRTADHTTLAKILQQIRPLAGVKSMRTQVVLETVKETRRVDLTEHNGNSRH
;
A
#
# COMPACT_ATOMS: atom_id res chain seq x y z
N MET A 1 8.33 -19.69 -9.92
CA MET A 1 8.36 -20.37 -8.62
C MET A 1 9.51 -19.77 -7.83
N PHE A 2 9.34 -19.56 -6.52
CA PHE A 2 10.38 -19.09 -5.61
C PHE A 2 10.99 -20.30 -4.93
N ASP A 3 12.29 -20.31 -4.71
CA ASP A 3 12.92 -21.29 -3.83
C ASP A 3 12.97 -20.75 -2.38
N GLU A 4 13.38 -21.58 -1.45
CA GLU A 4 13.48 -21.22 -0.02
C GLU A 4 14.43 -20.03 0.22
N ILE A 5 15.46 -19.90 -0.61
CA ILE A 5 16.42 -18.78 -0.53
C ILE A 5 15.77 -17.49 -0.97
N ASP A 6 14.98 -17.51 -2.06
CA ASP A 6 14.23 -16.34 -2.52
C ASP A 6 13.24 -15.86 -1.44
N ILE A 7 12.51 -16.80 -0.82
CA ILE A 7 11.61 -16.49 0.30
C ILE A 7 12.36 -15.86 1.46
N HIS A 8 13.50 -16.42 1.86
CA HIS A 8 14.29 -15.87 2.96
C HIS A 8 14.84 -14.47 2.63
N ILE A 9 15.29 -14.23 1.39
CA ILE A 9 15.69 -12.89 0.92
C ILE A 9 14.51 -11.91 1.04
N LEU A 10 13.32 -12.29 0.58
CA LEU A 10 12.12 -11.44 0.65
C LEU A 10 11.70 -11.14 2.09
N GLU A 11 11.77 -12.09 3.00
CA GLU A 11 11.52 -11.88 4.44
C GLU A 11 12.47 -10.82 5.02
N ILE A 12 13.77 -10.95 4.75
CA ILE A 12 14.80 -10.00 5.20
C ILE A 12 14.52 -8.59 4.65
N LEU A 13 14.24 -8.49 3.34
CA LEU A 13 13.98 -7.20 2.69
C LEU A 13 12.69 -6.54 3.15
N GLN A 14 11.63 -7.31 3.44
CA GLN A 14 10.40 -6.78 4.01
C GLN A 14 10.61 -6.19 5.41
N GLU A 15 11.52 -6.78 6.18
CA GLU A 15 11.84 -6.27 7.51
C GLU A 15 12.72 -5.02 7.46
N LYS A 16 13.74 -5.03 6.61
CA LYS A 16 14.70 -3.94 6.46
C LYS A 16 15.10 -3.74 5.00
N ALA A 17 14.31 -2.93 4.28
CA ALA A 17 14.55 -2.65 2.86
C ALA A 17 15.95 -2.04 2.60
N ARG A 18 16.48 -1.26 3.55
CA ARG A 18 17.82 -0.63 3.45
C ARG A 18 18.89 -1.50 4.13
N ILE A 19 18.95 -2.76 3.80
CA ILE A 19 19.99 -3.67 4.25
C ILE A 19 21.05 -3.82 3.15
N PRO A 20 22.37 -3.81 3.47
CA PRO A 20 23.42 -4.10 2.47
C PRO A 20 23.27 -5.52 1.90
N ASN A 21 23.50 -5.69 0.60
CA ASN A 21 23.46 -7.01 -0.04
C ASN A 21 24.44 -8.00 0.59
N ALA A 22 25.59 -7.53 1.06
CA ALA A 22 26.57 -8.37 1.80
C ALA A 22 25.99 -8.95 3.08
N GLU A 23 25.15 -8.21 3.80
CA GLU A 23 24.50 -8.70 5.02
C GLU A 23 23.37 -9.68 4.70
N VAL A 24 22.57 -9.42 3.64
CA VAL A 24 21.60 -10.40 3.15
C VAL A 24 22.30 -11.70 2.77
N ALA A 25 23.41 -11.61 2.03
CA ALA A 25 24.21 -12.76 1.61
C ALA A 25 24.72 -13.59 2.79
N ARG A 26 25.18 -12.91 3.85
CA ARG A 26 25.61 -13.56 5.09
C ARG A 26 24.47 -14.34 5.73
N GLN A 27 23.27 -13.77 5.79
CA GLN A 27 22.10 -14.40 6.42
C GLN A 27 21.58 -15.62 5.64
N VAL A 28 21.62 -15.55 4.30
CA VAL A 28 21.15 -16.66 3.46
C VAL A 28 22.26 -17.65 3.06
N GLY A 29 23.51 -17.42 3.49
CA GLY A 29 24.64 -18.32 3.23
C GLY A 29 25.11 -18.34 1.77
N MET A 30 25.03 -17.20 1.06
CA MET A 30 25.42 -17.09 -0.35
C MET A 30 26.48 -15.99 -0.56
N ALA A 31 27.11 -16.00 -1.75
CA ALA A 31 27.96 -14.90 -2.17
C ALA A 31 27.15 -13.63 -2.46
N PRO A 32 27.64 -12.41 -2.15
CA PRO A 32 26.92 -11.17 -2.40
C PRO A 32 26.49 -10.96 -3.85
N SER A 33 27.31 -11.37 -4.83
CA SER A 33 26.98 -11.30 -6.25
C SER A 33 25.80 -12.20 -6.64
N ALA A 34 25.70 -13.38 -6.03
CA ALA A 34 24.59 -14.30 -6.26
C ALA A 34 23.27 -13.76 -5.67
N VAL A 35 23.33 -13.15 -4.48
CA VAL A 35 22.16 -12.47 -3.87
C VAL A 35 21.71 -11.30 -4.71
N LEU A 36 22.63 -10.46 -5.18
CA LEU A 36 22.31 -9.32 -6.05
C LEU A 36 21.58 -9.79 -7.31
N GLU A 37 22.04 -10.86 -7.95
CA GLU A 37 21.42 -11.42 -9.14
C GLU A 37 20.02 -11.98 -8.85
N ARG A 38 19.80 -12.61 -7.70
CA ARG A 38 18.48 -13.08 -7.27
C ARG A 38 17.52 -11.91 -7.05
N ILE A 39 17.95 -10.88 -6.32
CA ILE A 39 17.14 -9.68 -6.08
C ILE A 39 16.75 -9.03 -7.41
N ARG A 40 17.71 -8.87 -8.34
CA ARG A 40 17.45 -8.32 -9.67
C ARG A 40 16.39 -9.11 -10.43
N LYS A 41 16.43 -10.44 -10.40
CA LYS A 41 15.40 -11.29 -11.02
C LYS A 41 14.04 -11.16 -10.34
N LEU A 42 13.99 -10.98 -9.03
CA LEU A 42 12.74 -10.75 -8.29
C LEU A 42 12.13 -9.39 -8.65
N GLU A 43 12.95 -8.37 -8.86
CA GLU A 43 12.52 -7.05 -9.34
C GLU A 43 12.03 -7.12 -10.80
N GLU A 44 12.79 -7.72 -11.71
CA GLU A 44 12.43 -7.87 -13.12
C GLU A 44 11.12 -8.65 -13.33
N ARG A 45 10.84 -9.62 -12.47
CA ARG A 45 9.60 -10.40 -12.49
C ARG A 45 8.44 -9.68 -11.81
N GLY A 46 8.64 -8.48 -11.27
CA GLY A 46 7.62 -7.71 -10.56
C GLY A 46 7.20 -8.30 -9.21
N ILE A 47 8.02 -9.18 -8.62
CA ILE A 47 7.78 -9.76 -7.30
C ILE A 47 8.14 -8.74 -6.22
N ILE A 48 9.25 -8.03 -6.42
CA ILE A 48 9.57 -6.82 -5.68
C ILE A 48 9.08 -5.66 -6.55
N GLU A 49 8.02 -4.99 -6.11
CA GLU A 49 7.43 -3.85 -6.84
C GLU A 49 8.16 -2.54 -6.56
N GLY A 50 8.89 -2.46 -5.46
CA GLY A 50 9.65 -1.26 -5.09
C GLY A 50 10.11 -1.26 -3.65
N TYR A 51 10.77 -0.17 -3.29
CA TYR A 51 11.29 0.11 -1.95
C TYR A 51 10.79 1.48 -1.51
N GLU A 52 10.14 1.56 -0.37
CA GLU A 52 9.52 2.79 0.10
C GLU A 52 10.04 3.20 1.48
N VAL A 53 10.22 4.52 1.66
CA VAL A 53 10.47 5.11 2.97
C VAL A 53 9.14 5.34 3.69
N ARG A 54 8.99 4.81 4.89
CA ARG A 54 7.86 5.08 5.76
C ARG A 54 8.11 6.36 6.55
N LEU A 55 7.27 7.36 6.35
CA LEU A 55 7.31 8.61 7.09
C LEU A 55 6.23 8.63 8.18
N ASN A 56 6.49 9.35 9.27
CA ASN A 56 5.45 9.63 10.27
C ASN A 56 4.56 10.78 9.76
N PRO A 57 3.28 10.52 9.42
CA PRO A 57 2.42 11.54 8.82
C PRO A 57 2.15 12.73 9.75
N ALA A 58 2.18 12.53 11.05
CA ALA A 58 1.96 13.60 12.04
C ALA A 58 3.05 14.69 11.95
N CYS A 59 4.28 14.31 11.59
CA CYS A 59 5.38 15.28 11.39
C CYS A 59 5.15 16.21 10.20
N PHE A 60 4.23 15.87 9.31
CA PHE A 60 3.91 16.61 8.08
C PHE A 60 2.47 17.15 8.07
N HIS A 61 1.90 17.37 9.24
CA HIS A 61 0.52 17.82 9.39
C HIS A 61 -0.51 16.95 8.66
N GLN A 62 -0.33 15.62 8.73
CA GLN A 62 -1.22 14.62 8.13
C GLN A 62 -1.62 13.54 9.15
N GLY A 63 -1.80 13.95 10.39
CA GLY A 63 -2.09 13.03 11.49
C GLY A 63 -3.51 12.46 11.49
N LEU A 64 -4.47 13.13 10.82
CA LEU A 64 -5.84 12.65 10.71
C LEU A 64 -5.98 11.73 9.49
N SER A 65 -6.52 10.53 9.69
CA SER A 65 -6.84 9.58 8.65
C SER A 65 -8.35 9.35 8.58
N ALA A 66 -8.87 9.19 7.37
CA ALA A 66 -10.29 8.90 7.15
C ALA A 66 -10.48 7.92 5.99
N PHE A 67 -11.55 7.15 6.06
CA PHE A 67 -12.06 6.33 4.96
C PHE A 67 -13.35 6.93 4.44
N VAL A 68 -13.48 7.00 3.12
CA VAL A 68 -14.67 7.50 2.44
C VAL A 68 -15.20 6.40 1.54
N GLN A 69 -16.41 5.97 1.80
CA GLN A 69 -17.17 5.09 0.90
C GLN A 69 -17.96 5.97 -0.06
N ILE A 70 -17.83 5.73 -1.35
CA ILE A 70 -18.42 6.54 -2.40
C ILE A 70 -19.34 5.67 -3.26
N GLU A 71 -20.63 6.00 -3.26
CA GLU A 71 -21.59 5.45 -4.21
C GLU A 71 -21.47 6.17 -5.54
N THR A 72 -21.46 5.42 -6.64
CA THR A 72 -21.31 5.97 -7.99
C THR A 72 -22.55 5.72 -8.87
N ASP A 73 -22.65 6.47 -9.97
CA ASP A 73 -23.70 6.32 -10.99
C ASP A 73 -23.31 5.40 -12.16
N GLY A 74 -22.13 4.76 -12.09
CA GLY A 74 -21.60 3.88 -13.13
C GLY A 74 -20.55 4.52 -14.04
N THR A 75 -20.13 5.77 -13.81
CA THR A 75 -19.01 6.42 -14.53
C THR A 75 -17.67 6.21 -13.85
N ASP A 76 -17.40 4.97 -13.44
CA ASP A 76 -16.35 4.62 -12.50
C ASP A 76 -14.92 5.00 -12.94
N ALA A 77 -14.59 4.87 -14.23
CA ALA A 77 -13.24 5.17 -14.72
C ALA A 77 -12.87 6.65 -14.53
N GLN A 78 -13.81 7.56 -14.84
CA GLN A 78 -13.60 8.99 -14.67
C GLN A 78 -13.55 9.38 -13.20
N THR A 79 -14.43 8.78 -12.38
CA THR A 79 -14.46 8.98 -10.93
C THR A 79 -13.16 8.54 -10.29
N ALA A 80 -12.65 7.35 -10.64
CA ALA A 80 -11.37 6.83 -10.15
C ALA A 80 -10.21 7.78 -10.48
N THR A 81 -10.13 8.28 -11.71
CA THR A 81 -9.09 9.21 -12.14
C THR A 81 -9.16 10.52 -11.34
N SER A 82 -10.36 11.07 -11.16
CA SER A 82 -10.56 12.32 -10.41
C SER A 82 -10.19 12.16 -8.92
N LEU A 83 -10.57 11.06 -8.30
CA LEU A 83 -10.22 10.75 -6.91
C LEU A 83 -8.71 10.59 -6.73
N SER A 84 -8.06 9.89 -7.65
CA SER A 84 -6.61 9.63 -7.59
C SER A 84 -5.78 10.89 -7.78
N ALA A 85 -6.32 11.94 -8.38
CA ALA A 85 -5.64 13.21 -8.58
C ALA A 85 -5.61 14.10 -7.31
N ILE A 86 -6.36 13.75 -6.27
CA ILE A 86 -6.39 14.52 -5.01
C ILE A 86 -5.17 14.15 -4.17
N PRO A 87 -4.27 15.10 -3.84
CA PRO A 87 -3.01 14.79 -3.14
C PRO A 87 -3.19 14.15 -1.75
N SER A 88 -4.29 14.46 -1.06
CA SER A 88 -4.60 13.90 0.26
C SER A 88 -5.12 12.45 0.19
N VAL A 89 -5.49 11.98 -0.99
CA VAL A 89 -5.95 10.61 -1.22
C VAL A 89 -4.73 9.71 -1.35
N GLN A 90 -4.68 8.66 -0.52
CA GLN A 90 -3.60 7.69 -0.50
C GLN A 90 -3.95 6.38 -1.20
N GLU A 91 -5.22 6.00 -1.15
CA GLU A 91 -5.71 4.75 -1.73
C GLU A 91 -7.09 4.99 -2.36
N VAL A 92 -7.31 4.41 -3.53
CA VAL A 92 -8.60 4.36 -4.21
C VAL A 92 -8.83 2.91 -4.62
N HIS A 93 -9.83 2.28 -4.02
CA HIS A 93 -10.19 0.90 -4.32
C HIS A 93 -11.60 0.88 -4.93
N GLN A 94 -11.73 0.29 -6.12
CA GLN A 94 -13.05 -0.05 -6.64
C GLN A 94 -13.55 -1.31 -5.91
N VAL A 95 -14.76 -1.25 -5.38
CA VAL A 95 -15.32 -2.32 -4.56
C VAL A 95 -16.63 -2.81 -5.12
N VAL A 96 -16.96 -4.07 -4.85
CA VAL A 96 -18.23 -4.67 -5.23
C VAL A 96 -19.30 -4.27 -4.21
N GLY A 97 -20.45 -3.82 -4.69
CA GLY A 97 -21.58 -3.42 -3.87
C GLY A 97 -22.15 -2.05 -4.25
N PRO A 98 -23.03 -1.48 -3.43
CA PRO A 98 -23.63 -0.17 -3.71
C PRO A 98 -22.62 0.97 -3.63
N ASP A 99 -21.55 0.79 -2.84
CA ASP A 99 -20.45 1.76 -2.75
C ASP A 99 -19.41 1.41 -3.83
N GLY A 100 -19.31 2.19 -4.90
CA GLY A 100 -18.39 1.94 -6.03
C GLY A 100 -16.91 2.04 -5.64
N PHE A 101 -16.58 2.93 -4.66
CA PHE A 101 -15.18 3.14 -4.21
C PHE A 101 -15.05 3.20 -2.70
N LEU A 102 -13.95 2.65 -2.22
CA LEU A 102 -13.41 2.88 -0.88
C LEU A 102 -12.12 3.70 -1.03
N VAL A 103 -12.10 4.88 -0.41
CA VAL A 103 -10.98 5.82 -0.48
C VAL A 103 -10.37 5.99 0.91
N LYS A 104 -9.05 5.93 1.00
CA LYS A 104 -8.31 6.33 2.19
C LYS A 104 -7.65 7.68 1.94
N LEU A 105 -7.79 8.60 2.87
CA LEU A 105 -7.14 9.91 2.80
C LEU A 105 -6.49 10.29 4.13
N ARG A 106 -5.51 11.19 4.04
CA ARG A 106 -4.87 11.81 5.21
C ARG A 106 -4.90 13.33 5.10
N THR A 107 -5.07 13.98 6.23
CA THR A 107 -5.13 15.44 6.32
C THR A 107 -4.70 15.93 7.70
N ALA A 108 -4.60 17.25 7.85
CA ALA A 108 -4.16 17.87 9.10
C ALA A 108 -5.22 17.75 10.21
N ASP A 109 -6.47 18.09 9.89
CA ASP A 109 -7.54 18.26 10.85
C ASP A 109 -8.93 18.07 10.22
N HIS A 110 -9.97 18.19 11.04
CA HIS A 110 -11.36 18.07 10.60
C HIS A 110 -11.79 19.19 9.63
N THR A 111 -11.23 20.38 9.77
CA THR A 111 -11.53 21.51 8.88
C THR A 111 -11.01 21.24 7.46
N THR A 112 -9.79 20.73 7.37
CA THR A 112 -9.19 20.34 6.09
C THR A 112 -9.89 19.11 5.50
N LEU A 113 -10.31 18.15 6.34
CA LEU A 113 -11.12 17.02 5.90
C LEU A 113 -12.43 17.50 5.25
N ALA A 114 -13.13 18.44 5.88
CA ALA A 114 -14.37 18.99 5.34
C ALA A 114 -14.16 19.63 3.95
N LYS A 115 -13.05 20.34 3.76
CA LYS A 115 -12.69 20.92 2.44
C LYS A 115 -12.45 19.86 1.37
N ILE A 116 -11.74 18.77 1.73
CA ILE A 116 -11.49 17.65 0.80
C ILE A 116 -12.81 16.98 0.42
N LEU A 117 -13.69 16.72 1.38
CA LEU A 117 -15.01 16.14 1.10
C LEU A 117 -15.87 17.05 0.20
N GLN A 118 -15.76 18.37 0.36
CA GLN A 118 -16.41 19.34 -0.54
C GLN A 118 -15.83 19.31 -1.96
N GLN A 119 -14.56 18.95 -2.13
CA GLN A 119 -13.95 18.73 -3.46
C GLN A 119 -14.40 17.43 -4.11
N ILE A 120 -14.62 16.39 -3.32
CA ILE A 120 -15.05 15.08 -3.83
C ILE A 120 -16.52 15.08 -4.23
N ARG A 121 -17.38 15.72 -3.44
CA ARG A 121 -18.84 15.70 -3.63
C ARG A 121 -19.32 16.08 -5.05
N PRO A 122 -18.77 17.10 -5.71
CA PRO A 122 -19.22 17.50 -7.05
C PRO A 122 -18.54 16.73 -8.19
N LEU A 123 -17.65 15.77 -7.90
CA LEU A 123 -17.00 15.00 -8.95
C LEU A 123 -18.04 14.20 -9.75
N ALA A 124 -17.83 14.14 -11.07
CA ALA A 124 -18.68 13.34 -11.95
C ALA A 124 -18.73 11.89 -11.49
N GLY A 125 -19.93 11.33 -11.42
CA GLY A 125 -20.18 9.97 -10.99
C GLY A 125 -20.41 9.79 -9.49
N VAL A 126 -20.11 10.76 -8.64
CA VAL A 126 -20.35 10.69 -7.19
C VAL A 126 -21.82 10.96 -6.87
N LYS A 127 -22.52 9.97 -6.32
CA LYS A 127 -23.92 10.08 -5.88
C LYS A 127 -24.02 10.40 -4.40
N SER A 128 -23.31 9.64 -3.57
CA SER A 128 -23.31 9.82 -2.12
C SER A 128 -21.97 9.42 -1.52
N MET A 129 -21.71 9.87 -0.30
CA MET A 129 -20.49 9.58 0.44
C MET A 129 -20.81 9.27 1.90
N ARG A 130 -20.09 8.30 2.46
CA ARG A 130 -20.04 8.03 3.90
C ARG A 130 -18.59 8.11 4.36
N THR A 131 -18.33 8.95 5.35
CA THR A 131 -16.98 9.20 5.87
C THR A 131 -16.83 8.64 7.27
N GLN A 132 -15.76 7.91 7.48
CA GLN A 132 -15.35 7.37 8.78
C GLN A 132 -13.99 7.93 9.14
N VAL A 133 -13.91 8.66 10.25
CA VAL A 133 -12.64 9.17 10.78
C VAL A 133 -12.01 8.08 11.65
N VAL A 134 -10.73 7.82 11.42
CA VAL A 134 -9.97 6.85 12.21
C VAL A 134 -9.63 7.48 13.56
N LEU A 135 -10.04 6.84 14.65
CA LEU A 135 -9.68 7.26 16.00
C LEU A 135 -8.27 6.78 16.35
N GLU A 136 -7.97 5.52 16.03
CA GLU A 136 -6.70 4.88 16.31
C GLU A 136 -6.39 3.85 15.23
N THR A 137 -5.14 3.82 14.76
CA THR A 137 -4.66 2.75 13.88
C THR A 137 -3.95 1.70 14.73
N VAL A 138 -4.60 0.57 14.95
CA VAL A 138 -4.05 -0.55 15.73
C VAL A 138 -2.98 -1.30 14.94
N LYS A 139 -3.19 -1.51 13.65
CA LYS A 139 -2.24 -2.16 12.75
C LYS A 139 -2.39 -1.63 11.33
N GLU A 140 -1.27 -1.28 10.73
CA GLU A 140 -1.18 -0.95 9.30
C GLU A 140 0.14 -1.48 8.77
N THR A 141 0.10 -2.39 7.79
CA THR A 141 1.29 -2.96 7.18
C THR A 141 1.03 -3.32 5.72
N ARG A 142 2.07 -3.21 4.89
CA ARG A 142 2.10 -3.73 3.52
C ARG A 142 2.88 -5.04 3.40
N ARG A 143 3.37 -5.58 4.52
CA ARG A 143 4.11 -6.84 4.51
C ARG A 143 3.20 -7.98 4.06
N VAL A 144 3.69 -8.76 3.12
CA VAL A 144 3.04 -9.99 2.66
C VAL A 144 3.43 -11.13 3.58
N ASP A 145 2.49 -11.94 3.99
CA ASP A 145 2.75 -13.16 4.74
C ASP A 145 3.31 -14.24 3.80
N LEU A 146 4.55 -14.66 4.05
CA LEU A 146 5.26 -15.65 3.23
C LEU A 146 5.28 -17.04 3.87
N THR A 147 4.62 -17.23 5.01
CA THR A 147 4.69 -18.50 5.78
C THR A 147 4.11 -19.69 5.03
N GLU A 148 3.09 -19.51 4.19
CA GLU A 148 2.50 -20.59 3.39
C GLU A 148 3.44 -21.13 2.32
N HIS A 149 4.44 -20.36 1.88
CA HIS A 149 5.43 -20.82 0.89
C HIS A 149 6.53 -21.66 1.50
N ASN A 150 6.77 -21.54 2.80
CA ASN A 150 7.74 -22.38 3.54
C ASN A 150 7.20 -23.79 3.83
N GLY A 151 5.91 -24.04 3.66
CA GLY A 151 5.24 -25.32 3.99
C GLY A 151 5.12 -26.33 2.84
N ASN A 152 5.36 -25.93 1.58
CA ASN A 152 5.05 -26.78 0.41
C ASN A 152 6.27 -27.55 -0.14
N SER A 153 7.40 -27.57 0.58
CA SER A 153 8.63 -28.32 0.21
C SER A 153 8.78 -29.65 0.95
N ARG A 154 7.71 -30.14 1.59
CA ARG A 154 7.73 -31.47 2.23
C ARG A 154 6.65 -32.37 1.61
N HIS A 155 6.92 -32.83 0.40
CA HIS A 155 6.41 -34.11 -0.11
C HIS A 155 7.34 -34.62 -1.21
#